data_c51dde0fc2c173930bb3f2938df098a7
#
_entry.id   c51dde0fc2c173930bb3f2938df098a7
#
_cell.length_a   1.000
_cell.length_b   1.000
_cell.length_c   1.000
_cell.angle_alpha   90.00
_cell.angle_beta   90.00
_cell.angle_gamma   90.00
#
_symmetry.space_group_name_H-M   'P 1'
#
loop_
_entity.id
_entity.type
_entity.pdbx_description
1 polymer ?
#
loop_
_entity_poly.entity_id
_entity_poly.type
_entity_poly.pdbx_seq_one_letter_code
_entity_poly.pdbx_strand_id
1 'polypeptide(L)'
;MSAPRTCASFLTSLPVLGAVLGTLAAWADCRGAENEGLTATSPLTFTLPANDGKPYALAQHKGQVVMIVNTASKCGFTKQYAGLERIYKKYQTQGFVIIGVPANNFGGQEPGSDADIATFCTKNYGVTFPLMAKAEVAGSAKIPLYTYLTEKSPKTGGIKWNFTKFLIGRDGQVVERFGSMEDPESPEVTATIEKLLAMPVPAPAKP
;
A
#
# COMPACT_ATOMS: atom_id res chain seq x y z
N MET A 1 29.62 12.25 19.35
CA MET A 1 30.25 13.56 19.16
C MET A 1 30.32 13.81 17.67
N SER A 2 29.36 14.54 17.10
CA SER A 2 29.35 14.94 15.69
C SER A 2 28.98 16.42 15.63
N ALA A 3 29.86 17.19 15.06
CA ALA A 3 29.79 18.63 14.99
C ALA A 3 28.83 19.10 13.89
N PRO A 4 28.16 20.27 14.06
CA PRO A 4 27.30 20.85 13.03
C PRO A 4 28.10 21.55 11.94
N ARG A 5 27.69 21.37 10.68
CA ARG A 5 28.23 22.11 9.54
C ARG A 5 27.58 23.49 9.46
N THR A 6 28.37 24.52 9.71
CA THR A 6 28.02 25.92 9.54
C THR A 6 28.11 26.32 8.07
N CYS A 7 27.05 26.91 7.52
CA CYS A 7 27.09 27.68 6.27
C CYS A 7 27.70 29.05 6.53
N ALA A 8 28.82 29.34 5.88
CA ALA A 8 29.48 30.64 5.93
C ALA A 8 28.85 31.63 4.94
N SER A 9 28.39 32.76 5.46
CA SER A 9 27.93 33.91 4.68
C SER A 9 29.14 34.71 4.18
N PHE A 10 29.22 34.92 2.87
CA PHE A 10 30.11 35.96 2.31
C PHE A 10 29.26 37.15 1.90
N LEU A 11 29.44 38.25 2.62
CA LEU A 11 29.00 39.61 2.25
C LEU A 11 30.12 40.29 1.43
N THR A 12 29.83 40.70 0.22
CA THR A 12 30.58 41.75 -0.49
C THR A 12 29.65 42.73 -1.16
N SER A 13 30.01 43.97 -0.99
CA SER A 13 29.37 45.27 -1.22
C SER A 13 28.90 45.57 -2.67
N LEU A 14 27.84 46.39 -2.74
CA LEU A 14 27.24 47.13 -3.88
C LEU A 14 28.23 48.01 -4.67
N PRO A 15 27.90 48.47 -5.92
CA PRO A 15 26.77 49.40 -6.15
C PRO A 15 26.02 49.39 -7.52
N VAL A 16 24.82 49.90 -7.51
CA VAL A 16 24.14 50.86 -8.43
C VAL A 16 23.55 50.39 -9.77
N LEU A 17 22.23 50.63 -9.86
CA LEU A 17 21.31 50.97 -10.96
C LEU A 17 21.20 50.05 -12.21
N GLY A 18 19.98 49.53 -12.41
CA GLY A 18 19.48 49.00 -13.66
C GLY A 18 18.14 48.30 -13.49
N ALA A 19 17.03 49.00 -13.77
CA ALA A 19 15.70 48.43 -13.78
C ALA A 19 15.56 47.45 -14.95
N VAL A 20 15.30 46.17 -14.66
CA VAL A 20 14.79 45.21 -15.64
C VAL A 20 13.73 44.36 -14.94
N LEU A 21 12.53 44.38 -15.49
CA LEU A 21 11.47 43.42 -15.14
C LEU A 21 12.00 42.00 -15.32
N GLY A 22 12.24 41.31 -14.22
CA GLY A 22 12.71 39.95 -14.19
C GLY A 22 11.64 39.02 -13.61
N THR A 23 11.20 38.12 -14.41
CA THR A 23 10.34 36.97 -14.16
C THR A 23 10.56 36.35 -12.79
N LEU A 24 9.49 36.23 -12.00
CA LEU A 24 9.42 35.40 -10.81
C LEU A 24 9.68 33.95 -11.21
N ALA A 25 10.88 33.48 -11.02
CA ALA A 25 11.19 32.07 -11.08
C ALA A 25 10.47 31.38 -9.89
N ALA A 26 9.48 30.57 -10.23
CA ALA A 26 8.81 29.69 -9.28
C ALA A 26 9.85 28.73 -8.70
N TRP A 27 10.21 28.93 -7.45
CA TRP A 27 10.92 27.92 -6.67
C TRP A 27 9.94 26.79 -6.44
N ALA A 28 10.08 25.72 -7.21
CA ALA A 28 9.36 24.47 -6.97
C ALA A 28 9.73 23.97 -5.58
N ASP A 29 8.71 23.92 -4.73
CA ASP A 29 8.80 23.46 -3.34
C ASP A 29 9.12 21.96 -3.33
N CYS A 30 10.39 21.60 -3.09
CA CYS A 30 10.83 20.23 -2.86
C CYS A 30 10.47 19.72 -1.45
N ARG A 31 9.31 20.12 -0.91
CA ARG A 31 8.85 19.69 0.42
C ARG A 31 7.72 18.64 0.37
N GLY A 32 7.69 17.78 -0.65
CA GLY A 32 6.56 16.86 -0.87
C GLY A 32 6.75 15.40 -0.46
N ALA A 33 7.87 14.96 0.11
CA ALA A 33 8.13 13.53 0.26
C ALA A 33 8.33 12.99 1.71
N GLU A 34 8.28 13.80 2.75
CA GLU A 34 8.82 13.36 4.06
C GLU A 34 7.82 13.14 5.20
N ASN A 35 6.49 13.12 4.98
CA ASN A 35 5.60 12.94 6.15
C ASN A 35 4.23 12.30 5.89
N GLU A 36 4.03 11.55 4.81
CA GLU A 36 2.73 10.91 4.54
C GLU A 36 2.35 9.83 5.57
N GLY A 37 3.31 9.23 6.26
CA GLY A 37 3.05 8.16 7.23
C GLY A 37 2.48 8.62 8.58
N LEU A 38 2.68 9.89 8.99
CA LEU A 38 2.27 10.36 10.32
C LEU A 38 0.83 10.92 10.37
N THR A 39 0.27 11.35 9.26
CA THR A 39 -1.07 11.94 9.17
C THR A 39 -2.09 11.06 8.46
N ALA A 40 -1.69 9.90 7.94
CA ALA A 40 -2.59 8.99 7.25
C ALA A 40 -3.71 8.51 8.19
N THR A 41 -4.94 8.78 7.83
CA THR A 41 -6.15 8.32 8.55
C THR A 41 -6.76 7.07 7.90
N SER A 42 -6.23 6.65 6.76
CA SER A 42 -6.70 5.50 5.97
C SER A 42 -5.57 4.89 5.15
N PRO A 43 -5.51 3.55 4.98
CA PRO A 43 -4.56 2.92 4.09
C PRO A 43 -4.78 3.30 2.61
N LEU A 44 -5.95 3.84 2.26
CA LEU A 44 -6.24 4.28 0.89
C LEU A 44 -5.60 5.61 0.51
N THR A 45 -4.88 6.28 1.40
CA THR A 45 -4.12 7.50 1.10
C THR A 45 -2.75 7.23 0.47
N PHE A 46 -2.28 5.99 0.53
CA PHE A 46 -0.96 5.62 0.00
C PHE A 46 -0.96 5.36 -1.49
N THR A 47 0.16 5.66 -2.13
CA THR A 47 0.49 5.25 -3.50
C THR A 47 1.65 4.26 -3.46
N LEU A 48 1.52 3.14 -4.14
CA LEU A 48 2.55 2.10 -4.23
C LEU A 48 3.02 1.96 -5.68
N PRO A 49 4.24 1.51 -5.94
CA PRO A 49 4.59 1.03 -7.25
C PRO A 49 3.84 -0.29 -7.52
N ALA A 50 3.18 -0.40 -8.67
CA ALA A 50 2.68 -1.67 -9.18
C ALA A 50 3.83 -2.54 -9.68
N ASN A 51 3.60 -3.83 -9.90
CA ASN A 51 4.63 -4.75 -10.36
C ASN A 51 5.16 -4.44 -11.78
N ASP A 52 4.48 -3.59 -12.55
CA ASP A 52 4.96 -3.03 -13.83
C ASP A 52 5.75 -1.71 -13.66
N GLY A 53 6.01 -1.31 -12.42
CA GLY A 53 6.75 -0.10 -12.06
C GLY A 53 5.93 1.20 -12.08
N LYS A 54 4.65 1.17 -12.50
CA LYS A 54 3.82 2.37 -12.52
C LYS A 54 3.29 2.71 -11.13
N PRO A 55 3.06 4.00 -10.83
CA PRO A 55 2.44 4.40 -9.58
C PRO A 55 0.98 3.91 -9.53
N TYR A 56 0.60 3.28 -8.42
CA TYR A 56 -0.73 2.76 -8.15
C TYR A 56 -1.31 3.43 -6.92
N ALA A 57 -2.17 4.41 -7.12
CA ALA A 57 -2.81 5.14 -6.04
C ALA A 57 -3.95 4.32 -5.44
N LEU A 58 -3.85 3.92 -4.16
CA LEU A 58 -4.91 3.17 -3.48
C LEU A 58 -6.20 4.00 -3.34
N ALA A 59 -6.10 5.32 -3.44
CA ALA A 59 -7.24 6.24 -3.42
C ALA A 59 -8.30 5.98 -4.52
N GLN A 60 -7.92 5.34 -5.63
CA GLN A 60 -8.86 4.93 -6.69
C GLN A 60 -9.90 3.92 -6.20
N HIS A 61 -9.65 3.26 -5.06
CA HIS A 61 -10.54 2.28 -4.45
C HIS A 61 -11.43 2.85 -3.33
N LYS A 62 -11.51 4.17 -3.19
CA LYS A 62 -12.45 4.80 -2.26
C LYS A 62 -13.88 4.35 -2.55
N GLY A 63 -14.62 3.99 -1.49
CA GLY A 63 -15.97 3.46 -1.61
C GLY A 63 -16.06 1.96 -1.94
N GLN A 64 -14.93 1.30 -2.20
CA GLN A 64 -14.85 -0.15 -2.35
C GLN A 64 -14.45 -0.84 -1.04
N VAL A 65 -14.73 -2.13 -0.95
CA VAL A 65 -14.14 -3.02 0.07
C VAL A 65 -12.79 -3.49 -0.47
N VAL A 66 -11.71 -3.26 0.30
CA VAL A 66 -10.35 -3.55 -0.16
C VAL A 66 -9.70 -4.58 0.76
N MET A 67 -9.11 -5.62 0.19
CA MET A 67 -8.25 -6.55 0.93
C MET A 67 -6.80 -6.32 0.54
N ILE A 68 -5.94 -5.98 1.50
CA ILE A 68 -4.49 -5.89 1.31
C ILE A 68 -3.87 -7.16 1.90
N VAL A 69 -3.08 -7.88 1.10
CA VAL A 69 -2.46 -9.15 1.50
C VAL A 69 -1.00 -9.20 1.11
N ASN A 70 -0.11 -9.54 2.05
CA ASN A 70 1.29 -9.79 1.73
C ASN A 70 1.48 -11.23 1.25
N THR A 71 2.16 -11.42 0.13
CA THR A 71 2.21 -12.69 -0.59
C THR A 71 3.62 -13.21 -0.79
N ALA A 72 3.76 -14.49 -1.11
CA ALA A 72 5.02 -15.12 -1.48
C ALA A 72 4.81 -16.35 -2.36
N SER A 73 5.73 -16.57 -3.33
CA SER A 73 5.64 -17.65 -4.33
C SER A 73 6.13 -19.00 -3.82
N LYS A 74 6.95 -19.05 -2.74
CA LYS A 74 7.58 -20.28 -2.21
C LYS A 74 7.17 -20.60 -0.77
N CYS A 75 5.94 -20.29 -0.40
CA CYS A 75 5.40 -20.50 0.94
C CYS A 75 4.47 -21.71 0.97
N GLY A 76 4.35 -22.37 2.13
CA GLY A 76 3.34 -23.42 2.32
C GLY A 76 1.90 -22.93 2.12
N PHE A 77 1.67 -21.62 2.26
CA PHE A 77 0.38 -20.97 2.04
C PHE A 77 0.18 -20.41 0.62
N THR A 78 1.13 -20.59 -0.31
CA THR A 78 1.05 -20.07 -1.69
C THR A 78 -0.21 -20.51 -2.42
N LYS A 79 -0.75 -21.71 -2.09
CA LYS A 79 -2.02 -22.20 -2.62
C LYS A 79 -3.22 -21.26 -2.34
N GLN A 80 -3.12 -20.37 -1.35
CA GLN A 80 -4.16 -19.37 -1.08
C GLN A 80 -4.37 -18.38 -2.22
N TYR A 81 -3.42 -18.22 -3.16
CA TYR A 81 -3.66 -17.43 -4.37
C TYR A 81 -4.90 -17.88 -5.15
N ALA A 82 -5.14 -19.18 -5.21
CA ALA A 82 -6.33 -19.72 -5.89
C ALA A 82 -7.63 -19.28 -5.22
N GLY A 83 -7.69 -19.32 -3.87
CA GLY A 83 -8.85 -18.86 -3.11
C GLY A 83 -9.02 -17.34 -3.20
N LEU A 84 -7.92 -16.58 -3.11
CA LEU A 84 -7.94 -15.12 -3.29
C LEU A 84 -8.51 -14.75 -4.66
N GLU A 85 -8.08 -15.42 -5.73
CA GLU A 85 -8.59 -15.17 -7.08
C GLU A 85 -10.07 -15.51 -7.20
N ARG A 86 -10.52 -16.62 -6.58
CA ARG A 86 -11.95 -16.99 -6.61
C ARG A 86 -12.83 -15.96 -5.89
N ILE A 87 -12.45 -15.52 -4.70
CA ILE A 87 -13.23 -14.47 -4.00
C ILE A 87 -13.14 -13.13 -4.72
N TYR A 88 -12.00 -12.80 -5.33
CA TYR A 88 -11.88 -11.60 -6.16
C TYR A 88 -12.88 -11.64 -7.31
N LYS A 89 -12.90 -12.70 -8.11
CA LYS A 89 -13.86 -12.87 -9.21
C LYS A 89 -15.30 -12.85 -8.76
N LYS A 90 -15.59 -13.45 -7.60
CA LYS A 90 -16.97 -13.52 -7.05
C LYS A 90 -17.50 -12.13 -6.69
N TYR A 91 -16.64 -11.26 -6.10
CA TYR A 91 -17.09 -10.02 -5.49
C TYR A 91 -16.66 -8.74 -6.21
N GLN A 92 -15.77 -8.77 -7.21
CA GLN A 92 -15.24 -7.58 -7.88
C GLN A 92 -16.35 -6.67 -8.46
N THR A 93 -17.38 -7.25 -9.07
CA THR A 93 -18.50 -6.50 -9.65
C THR A 93 -19.38 -5.84 -8.58
N GLN A 94 -19.25 -6.25 -7.32
CA GLN A 94 -19.96 -5.69 -6.18
C GLN A 94 -19.14 -4.58 -5.48
N GLY A 95 -17.93 -4.29 -6.00
CA GLY A 95 -17.03 -3.29 -5.43
C GLY A 95 -16.03 -3.84 -4.42
N PHE A 96 -15.53 -5.05 -4.63
CA PHE A 96 -14.43 -5.65 -3.89
C PHE A 96 -13.15 -5.66 -4.72
N VAL A 97 -12.01 -5.37 -4.08
CA VAL A 97 -10.70 -5.48 -4.72
C VAL A 97 -9.69 -6.10 -3.78
N ILE A 98 -8.76 -6.87 -4.33
CA ILE A 98 -7.58 -7.40 -3.64
C ILE A 98 -6.34 -6.67 -4.14
N ILE A 99 -5.47 -6.26 -3.22
CA ILE A 99 -4.15 -5.69 -3.49
C ILE A 99 -3.10 -6.67 -2.94
N GLY A 100 -2.43 -7.38 -3.82
CA GLY A 100 -1.34 -8.28 -3.46
C GLY A 100 -0.03 -7.50 -3.34
N VAL A 101 0.67 -7.67 -2.22
CA VAL A 101 1.98 -7.06 -1.97
C VAL A 101 3.01 -8.17 -1.75
N PRO A 102 3.77 -8.55 -2.78
CA PRO A 102 4.82 -9.57 -2.65
C PRO A 102 5.88 -9.13 -1.64
N ALA A 103 6.32 -10.04 -0.77
CA ALA A 103 7.25 -9.72 0.31
C ALA A 103 8.24 -10.87 0.57
N ASN A 104 9.53 -10.52 0.68
CA ASN A 104 10.59 -11.49 0.93
C ASN A 104 11.01 -11.57 2.41
N ASN A 105 10.28 -10.92 3.31
CA ASN A 105 10.62 -10.80 4.74
C ASN A 105 10.59 -12.15 5.49
N PHE A 106 9.83 -13.12 5.02
CA PHE A 106 9.56 -14.36 5.75
C PHE A 106 10.23 -15.55 5.07
N GLY A 107 11.38 -15.94 5.60
CA GLY A 107 12.14 -17.08 5.12
C GLY A 107 12.70 -16.96 3.69
N GLY A 108 12.80 -15.75 3.13
CA GLY A 108 13.27 -15.56 1.75
C GLY A 108 12.36 -16.22 0.71
N GLN A 109 11.05 -16.31 0.99
CA GLN A 109 10.10 -17.07 0.18
C GLN A 109 9.56 -16.32 -1.05
N GLU A 110 10.04 -15.09 -1.31
CA GLU A 110 9.74 -14.33 -2.53
C GLU A 110 11.03 -13.81 -3.20
N PRO A 111 11.92 -14.70 -3.68
CA PRO A 111 13.23 -14.31 -4.21
C PRO A 111 13.17 -13.72 -5.63
N GLY A 112 12.08 -13.97 -6.39
CA GLY A 112 11.94 -13.56 -7.78
C GLY A 112 11.91 -12.03 -7.97
N SER A 113 12.13 -11.57 -9.20
CA SER A 113 11.84 -10.20 -9.62
C SER A 113 10.32 -9.99 -9.70
N ASP A 114 9.88 -8.72 -9.81
CA ASP A 114 8.46 -8.41 -10.00
C ASP A 114 7.87 -9.07 -11.25
N ALA A 115 8.65 -9.15 -12.35
CA ALA A 115 8.26 -9.84 -13.57
C ALA A 115 8.10 -11.37 -13.37
N ASP A 116 9.02 -11.99 -12.60
CA ASP A 116 8.92 -13.42 -12.26
C ASP A 116 7.68 -13.69 -11.42
N ILE A 117 7.41 -12.83 -10.43
CA ILE A 117 6.24 -12.93 -9.55
C ILE A 117 4.94 -12.80 -10.35
N ALA A 118 4.85 -11.79 -11.23
CA ALA A 118 3.68 -11.60 -12.10
C ALA A 118 3.42 -12.83 -12.98
N THR A 119 4.49 -13.35 -13.59
CA THR A 119 4.43 -14.56 -14.42
C THR A 119 3.99 -15.77 -13.60
N PHE A 120 4.57 -15.96 -12.42
CA PHE A 120 4.23 -17.05 -11.52
C PHE A 120 2.75 -17.01 -11.10
N CYS A 121 2.27 -15.86 -10.66
CA CYS A 121 0.90 -15.67 -10.21
C CYS A 121 -0.11 -15.92 -11.32
N THR A 122 0.15 -15.38 -12.52
CA THR A 122 -0.74 -15.54 -13.68
C THR A 122 -0.75 -16.97 -14.18
N LYS A 123 0.44 -17.61 -14.38
CA LYS A 123 0.51 -18.95 -14.97
C LYS A 123 0.00 -20.04 -14.02
N ASN A 124 0.28 -19.94 -12.72
CA ASN A 124 -0.03 -21.03 -11.79
C ASN A 124 -1.40 -20.87 -11.11
N TYR A 125 -1.89 -19.64 -10.96
CA TYR A 125 -3.12 -19.36 -10.20
C TYR A 125 -4.13 -18.51 -10.95
N GLY A 126 -3.80 -18.03 -12.16
CA GLY A 126 -4.69 -17.19 -12.96
C GLY A 126 -5.01 -15.85 -12.28
N VAL A 127 -4.09 -15.33 -11.44
CA VAL A 127 -4.29 -14.09 -10.70
C VAL A 127 -4.56 -12.93 -11.64
N THR A 128 -5.68 -12.23 -11.38
CA THR A 128 -6.11 -11.05 -12.13
C THR A 128 -6.28 -9.81 -11.25
N PHE A 129 -6.23 -9.95 -9.92
CA PHE A 129 -6.22 -8.80 -9.02
C PHE A 129 -4.87 -8.05 -9.06
N PRO A 130 -4.85 -6.75 -8.73
CA PRO A 130 -3.65 -5.93 -8.73
C PRO A 130 -2.52 -6.49 -7.85
N LEU A 131 -1.32 -6.59 -8.44
CA LEU A 131 -0.09 -6.92 -7.73
C LEU A 131 0.81 -5.69 -7.69
N MET A 132 1.33 -5.39 -6.51
CA MET A 132 2.31 -4.33 -6.31
C MET A 132 3.73 -4.86 -6.53
N ALA A 133 4.69 -3.96 -6.69
CA ALA A 133 6.10 -4.30 -6.64
C ALA A 133 6.44 -4.94 -5.29
N LYS A 134 7.42 -5.83 -5.28
CA LYS A 134 7.91 -6.48 -4.07
C LYS A 134 8.40 -5.43 -3.06
N ALA A 135 7.93 -5.56 -1.81
CA ALA A 135 8.17 -4.55 -0.78
C ALA A 135 8.46 -5.18 0.59
N GLU A 136 9.10 -4.39 1.45
CA GLU A 136 9.29 -4.73 2.86
C GLU A 136 8.00 -4.48 3.63
N VAL A 137 7.45 -5.53 4.26
CA VAL A 137 6.19 -5.47 5.02
C VAL A 137 6.40 -5.66 6.52
N ALA A 138 7.63 -5.97 6.94
CA ALA A 138 8.02 -6.19 8.34
C ALA A 138 9.40 -5.61 8.63
N GLY A 139 9.74 -5.47 9.92
CA GLY A 139 11.01 -4.88 10.35
C GLY A 139 11.01 -3.35 10.26
N SER A 140 12.21 -2.76 10.41
CA SER A 140 12.40 -1.30 10.42
C SER A 140 12.30 -0.67 9.01
N ALA A 141 12.51 -1.48 7.97
CA ALA A 141 12.46 -1.04 6.56
C ALA A 141 11.08 -1.18 5.92
N LYS A 142 10.04 -1.58 6.69
CA LYS A 142 8.70 -1.74 6.14
C LYS A 142 8.18 -0.44 5.55
N ILE A 143 7.49 -0.56 4.42
CA ILE A 143 6.95 0.61 3.71
C ILE A 143 5.88 1.34 4.54
N PRO A 144 5.63 2.65 4.29
CA PRO A 144 4.69 3.46 5.08
C PRO A 144 3.28 2.87 5.20
N LEU A 145 2.77 2.23 4.15
CA LEU A 145 1.49 1.51 4.21
C LEU A 145 1.48 0.46 5.32
N TYR A 146 2.53 -0.37 5.41
CA TYR A 146 2.60 -1.42 6.44
C TYR A 146 2.92 -0.85 7.83
N THR A 147 3.61 0.29 7.92
CA THR A 147 3.73 1.04 9.17
C THR A 147 2.33 1.46 9.66
N TYR A 148 1.51 2.03 8.78
CA TYR A 148 0.13 2.38 9.12
C TYR A 148 -0.68 1.14 9.55
N LEU A 149 -0.71 0.09 8.74
CA LEU A 149 -1.50 -1.12 9.00
C LEU A 149 -1.14 -1.81 10.32
N THR A 150 0.15 -1.80 10.69
CA THR A 150 0.66 -2.54 11.86
C THR A 150 0.75 -1.72 13.14
N GLU A 151 0.79 -0.38 13.06
CA GLU A 151 1.05 0.49 14.21
C GLU A 151 -0.04 1.51 14.48
N LYS A 152 -0.81 1.91 13.45
CA LYS A 152 -1.77 3.04 13.54
C LYS A 152 -3.21 2.65 13.24
N SER A 153 -3.43 1.55 12.53
CA SER A 153 -4.79 1.08 12.22
C SER A 153 -5.48 0.52 13.48
N PRO A 154 -6.83 0.40 13.48
CA PRO A 154 -7.54 -0.26 14.57
C PRO A 154 -7.17 -1.73 14.80
N LYS A 155 -6.49 -2.36 13.85
CA LYS A 155 -6.06 -3.78 13.89
C LYS A 155 -4.54 -3.89 13.90
N THR A 156 -3.90 -3.24 14.87
CA THR A 156 -2.44 -3.19 15.03
C THR A 156 -1.78 -4.55 15.27
N GLY A 157 -0.47 -4.55 15.23
CA GLY A 157 0.39 -5.71 15.50
C GLY A 157 1.28 -6.07 14.29
N GLY A 158 2.50 -6.57 14.54
CA GLY A 158 3.46 -6.94 13.50
C GLY A 158 2.95 -8.07 12.59
N ILE A 159 3.38 -8.07 11.33
CA ILE A 159 3.14 -9.19 10.43
C ILE A 159 3.97 -10.38 10.89
N LYS A 160 3.32 -11.51 11.11
CA LYS A 160 3.99 -12.72 11.61
C LYS A 160 4.44 -13.64 10.49
N TRP A 161 3.74 -13.66 9.36
CA TRP A 161 4.04 -14.54 8.22
C TRP A 161 3.40 -14.04 6.93
N ASN A 162 3.73 -14.70 5.80
CA ASN A 162 3.09 -14.46 4.50
C ASN A 162 1.58 -14.71 4.56
N PHE A 163 0.83 -14.10 3.68
CA PHE A 163 -0.63 -14.22 3.54
C PHE A 163 -1.42 -13.69 4.75
N THR A 164 -0.89 -12.69 5.47
CA THR A 164 -1.68 -11.87 6.39
C THR A 164 -2.55 -10.91 5.57
N LYS A 165 -3.83 -10.85 5.90
CA LYS A 165 -4.83 -10.07 5.15
C LYS A 165 -5.38 -8.96 6.04
N PHE A 166 -5.46 -7.74 5.50
CA PHE A 166 -6.18 -6.62 6.12
C PHE A 166 -7.40 -6.30 5.28
N LEU A 167 -8.56 -6.23 5.88
CA LEU A 167 -9.81 -5.91 5.22
C LEU A 167 -10.23 -4.48 5.58
N ILE A 168 -10.45 -3.67 4.56
CA ILE A 168 -10.78 -2.26 4.62
C ILE A 168 -12.21 -2.08 4.15
N GLY A 169 -13.02 -1.36 4.93
CA GLY A 169 -14.39 -1.04 4.60
C GLY A 169 -14.52 0.05 3.54
N ARG A 170 -15.75 0.27 3.06
CA ARG A 170 -16.06 1.32 2.07
C ARG A 170 -15.72 2.73 2.56
N ASP A 171 -15.67 2.93 3.86
CA ASP A 171 -15.25 4.17 4.54
C ASP A 171 -13.73 4.37 4.58
N GLY A 172 -12.97 3.39 4.08
CA GLY A 172 -11.52 3.40 4.07
C GLY A 172 -10.87 3.03 5.41
N GLN A 173 -11.65 2.55 6.39
CA GLN A 173 -11.10 2.11 7.68
C GLN A 173 -10.75 0.62 7.66
N VAL A 174 -9.67 0.26 8.36
CA VAL A 174 -9.31 -1.16 8.56
C VAL A 174 -10.32 -1.77 9.54
N VAL A 175 -11.11 -2.71 9.04
CA VAL A 175 -12.19 -3.35 9.82
C VAL A 175 -11.73 -4.65 10.45
N GLU A 176 -10.96 -5.47 9.70
CA GLU A 176 -10.52 -6.76 10.19
C GLU A 176 -9.12 -7.12 9.69
N ARG A 177 -8.48 -8.03 10.40
CA ARG A 177 -7.18 -8.59 10.07
C ARG A 177 -7.19 -10.09 10.27
N PHE A 178 -6.92 -10.82 9.20
CA PHE A 178 -6.83 -12.29 9.21
C PHE A 178 -5.37 -12.72 9.13
N GLY A 179 -5.01 -13.72 9.90
CA GLY A 179 -3.66 -14.29 9.89
C GLY A 179 -3.40 -15.16 8.66
N SER A 180 -2.21 -15.73 8.61
CA SER A 180 -1.77 -16.57 7.49
C SER A 180 -2.56 -17.87 7.35
N MET A 181 -3.07 -18.40 8.47
CA MET A 181 -3.77 -19.68 8.51
C MET A 181 -5.23 -19.57 8.04
N GLU A 182 -5.83 -18.39 8.14
CA GLU A 182 -7.21 -18.19 7.70
C GLU A 182 -7.29 -18.27 6.17
N ASP A 183 -8.04 -19.29 5.74
CA ASP A 183 -8.33 -19.48 4.32
C ASP A 183 -9.15 -18.29 3.79
N PRO A 184 -8.77 -17.69 2.64
CA PRO A 184 -9.53 -16.59 2.06
C PRO A 184 -11.00 -16.93 1.72
N GLU A 185 -11.33 -18.21 1.55
CA GLU A 185 -12.67 -18.69 1.28
C GLU A 185 -13.43 -19.17 2.53
N SER A 186 -12.81 -19.06 3.72
CA SER A 186 -13.48 -19.44 4.96
C SER A 186 -14.78 -18.68 5.17
N PRO A 187 -15.76 -19.28 5.86
CA PRO A 187 -17.02 -18.58 6.18
C PRO A 187 -16.79 -17.26 6.91
N GLU A 188 -15.79 -17.18 7.77
CA GLU A 188 -15.45 -15.97 8.52
C GLU A 188 -14.99 -14.83 7.61
N VAL A 189 -14.08 -15.12 6.68
CA VAL A 189 -13.56 -14.12 5.72
C VAL A 189 -14.67 -13.69 4.78
N THR A 190 -15.38 -14.63 4.18
CA THR A 190 -16.42 -14.33 3.18
C THR A 190 -17.61 -13.62 3.79
N ALA A 191 -18.10 -14.01 4.98
CA ALA A 191 -19.19 -13.32 5.66
C ALA A 191 -18.79 -11.87 6.03
N THR A 192 -17.53 -11.64 6.42
CA THR A 192 -17.05 -10.28 6.71
C THR A 192 -17.02 -9.43 5.44
N ILE A 193 -16.55 -9.98 4.31
CA ILE A 193 -16.60 -9.29 3.01
C ILE A 193 -18.04 -8.96 2.62
N GLU A 194 -18.93 -9.92 2.68
CA GLU A 194 -20.36 -9.75 2.30
C GLU A 194 -21.06 -8.70 3.17
N LYS A 195 -20.80 -8.72 4.48
CA LYS A 195 -21.29 -7.69 5.41
C LYS A 195 -20.85 -6.28 5.00
N LEU A 196 -19.57 -6.10 4.65
CA LEU A 196 -19.03 -4.81 4.23
C LEU A 196 -19.57 -4.37 2.87
N LEU A 197 -19.77 -5.31 1.95
CA LEU A 197 -20.35 -5.04 0.63
C LEU A 197 -21.81 -4.59 0.73
N ALA A 198 -22.55 -5.08 1.74
CA ALA A 198 -23.93 -4.66 2.00
C ALA A 198 -24.04 -3.24 2.61
N MET A 199 -22.93 -2.67 3.10
CA MET A 199 -22.93 -1.30 3.63
C MET A 199 -23.04 -0.27 2.49
N PRO A 200 -23.73 0.86 2.70
CA PRO A 200 -23.80 1.91 1.70
C PRO A 200 -22.41 2.50 1.39
N VAL A 201 -22.22 2.91 0.16
CA VAL A 201 -21.02 3.67 -0.23
C VAL A 201 -21.10 5.05 0.46
N PRO A 202 -20.08 5.46 1.22
CA PRO A 202 -20.07 6.77 1.83
C PRO A 202 -20.23 7.89 0.79
N ALA A 203 -21.03 8.89 1.11
CA ALA A 203 -21.13 10.06 0.25
C ALA A 203 -19.73 10.73 0.10
N PRO A 204 -19.39 11.25 -1.10
CA PRO A 204 -18.15 11.99 -1.25
C PRO A 204 -18.11 13.14 -0.24
N ALA A 205 -16.94 13.32 0.42
CA ALA A 205 -16.75 14.43 1.33
C ALA A 205 -17.08 15.74 0.58
N LYS A 206 -17.94 16.57 1.18
CA LYS A 206 -18.19 17.90 0.61
C LYS A 206 -16.87 18.68 0.60
N PRO A 207 -16.58 19.40 -0.51
CA PRO A 207 -15.39 20.23 -0.64
C PRO A 207 -15.33 21.35 0.40
#